data_d2a4835745d89a2ed46c0d094120c47f
#
_entry.id   d2a4835745d89a2ed46c0d094120c47f
#
_cell.length_a   1.000
_cell.length_b   1.000
_cell.length_c   1.000
_cell.angle_alpha   90.00
_cell.angle_beta   90.00
_cell.angle_gamma   90.00
#
_symmetry.space_group_name_H-M   'P 1'
#
loop_
_entity.id
_entity.type
_entity.pdbx_description
1 polymer ?
#
loop_
_entity_poly.entity_id
_entity_poly.type
_entity_poly.pdbx_seq_one_letter_code
_entity_poly.pdbx_strand_id
1 'polypeptide(L)'
;MKKMLLTGVALGLGLAFSSAASAQIKIGVAGPVTGPNAAFGAQLKNGVEQAVEDINAAGGINGQKLQIVVGDDVSDPKQGVSVANKFAAEGVTFVVGHFNSGVSIPASQVYEEAGIVQVTPASTNPQFTERGMWNTFRTCGRDDQQGLVAGGYLADKFKGKKVAVVHDKTPYGKGLADETQKAMNAKGLKEVVYEGVNPGEKDYSALVSKLKQAGVDVVYFGGLHTEAGLIIRQMRDQGLNAPLMSGDGIVSAEFVSIAGPGAEGTLMTFSPDPRKNPNAKDAVAKFKAKNYEPEAYTLYSYAATQILAEAAKQAGSTDGKKVSDAMKSGKPFKTVIGDISFDKKGDITRPDYIMYVWKKGADGKIDYSGNELAM
;
A
#
# COMPACT_ATOMS: atom_id res chain seq x y z
N MET A 1 37.57 69.44 -49.37
CA MET A 1 36.27 68.79 -49.16
C MET A 1 36.53 67.46 -48.47
N LYS A 2 36.35 67.37 -47.13
CA LYS A 2 36.57 66.17 -46.35
C LYS A 2 35.20 65.57 -45.99
N LYS A 3 34.93 64.34 -46.42
CA LYS A 3 33.77 63.57 -46.07
C LYS A 3 34.02 62.87 -44.70
N MET A 4 33.27 63.18 -43.69
CA MET A 4 33.20 62.42 -42.43
C MET A 4 32.24 61.25 -42.57
N LEU A 5 32.75 60.02 -42.36
CA LEU A 5 31.92 58.82 -42.15
C LEU A 5 31.58 58.75 -40.68
N LEU A 6 30.29 58.78 -40.37
CA LEU A 6 29.76 58.38 -39.04
C LEU A 6 29.55 56.87 -39.03
N THR A 7 30.31 56.18 -38.15
CA THR A 7 30.10 54.76 -37.86
C THR A 7 29.15 54.66 -36.64
N GLY A 8 27.93 54.25 -36.85
CA GLY A 8 26.98 53.95 -35.79
C GLY A 8 27.25 52.60 -35.15
N VAL A 9 27.59 52.57 -33.86
CA VAL A 9 27.69 51.36 -33.03
C VAL A 9 26.32 51.05 -32.48
N ALA A 10 25.68 50.01 -33.00
CA ALA A 10 24.42 49.44 -32.44
C ALA A 10 24.79 48.53 -31.26
N LEU A 11 24.52 49.00 -30.02
CA LEU A 11 24.60 48.18 -28.81
C LEU A 11 23.38 47.26 -28.77
N GLY A 12 23.55 46.00 -29.18
CA GLY A 12 22.52 44.96 -28.95
C GLY A 12 22.48 44.55 -27.49
N LEU A 13 21.46 44.96 -26.73
CA LEU A 13 21.14 44.40 -25.40
C LEU A 13 20.62 42.98 -25.58
N GLY A 14 21.48 41.98 -25.44
CA GLY A 14 21.11 40.59 -25.28
C GLY A 14 20.44 40.39 -23.91
N LEU A 15 19.13 40.30 -23.86
CA LEU A 15 18.40 39.81 -22.70
C LEU A 15 18.74 38.31 -22.52
N ALA A 16 19.70 38.01 -21.67
CA ALA A 16 19.94 36.67 -21.17
C ALA A 16 18.76 36.30 -20.27
N PHE A 17 17.77 35.58 -20.79
CA PHE A 17 16.81 34.84 -19.99
C PHE A 17 17.57 33.77 -19.23
N SER A 18 18.02 34.08 -18.02
CA SER A 18 18.43 33.09 -17.06
C SER A 18 17.16 32.30 -16.73
N SER A 19 16.95 31.14 -17.35
CA SER A 19 16.01 30.16 -16.83
C SER A 19 16.53 29.76 -15.45
N ALA A 20 15.97 30.39 -14.40
CA ALA A 20 16.16 29.91 -13.06
C ALA A 20 15.73 28.43 -13.06
N ALA A 21 16.67 27.52 -12.90
CA ALA A 21 16.36 26.13 -12.70
C ALA A 21 15.45 26.07 -11.47
N SER A 22 14.14 25.92 -11.70
CA SER A 22 13.18 25.75 -10.61
C SER A 22 13.59 24.48 -9.83
N ALA A 23 13.85 24.64 -8.54
CA ALA A 23 14.22 23.50 -7.69
C ALA A 23 13.15 22.42 -7.82
N GLN A 24 13.55 21.19 -8.08
CA GLN A 24 12.63 20.06 -8.19
C GLN A 24 12.08 19.70 -6.81
N ILE A 25 10.80 19.34 -6.74
CA ILE A 25 10.17 18.82 -5.53
C ILE A 25 10.53 17.33 -5.43
N LYS A 26 11.22 16.94 -4.35
CA LYS A 26 11.58 15.55 -4.14
C LYS A 26 10.44 14.78 -3.47
N ILE A 27 10.03 13.68 -4.10
CA ILE A 27 9.08 12.71 -3.55
C ILE A 27 9.80 11.39 -3.29
N GLY A 28 9.75 10.91 -2.05
CA GLY A 28 10.27 9.62 -1.66
C GLY A 28 9.25 8.52 -1.97
N VAL A 29 9.71 7.40 -2.52
CA VAL A 29 8.97 6.14 -2.52
C VAL A 29 9.73 5.15 -1.66
N ALA A 30 9.11 4.68 -0.58
CA ALA A 30 9.71 3.81 0.41
C ALA A 30 8.91 2.52 0.59
N GLY A 31 9.61 1.40 0.57
CA GLY A 31 9.03 0.07 0.73
C GLY A 31 10.08 -1.01 0.56
N PRO A 32 9.70 -2.28 0.61
CA PRO A 32 10.59 -3.42 0.43
C PRO A 32 10.95 -3.61 -1.05
N VAL A 33 11.89 -2.79 -1.55
CA VAL A 33 12.31 -2.87 -2.97
C VAL A 33 13.05 -4.17 -3.24
N THR A 34 13.74 -4.71 -2.23
CA THR A 34 14.40 -6.01 -2.27
C THR A 34 13.90 -6.94 -1.16
N GLY A 35 14.30 -8.20 -1.21
CA GLY A 35 13.92 -9.22 -0.21
C GLY A 35 12.61 -9.96 -0.51
N PRO A 36 12.08 -10.72 0.45
CA PRO A 36 10.92 -11.61 0.25
C PRO A 36 9.62 -10.88 -0.14
N ASN A 37 9.51 -9.60 0.14
CA ASN A 37 8.34 -8.77 -0.13
C ASN A 37 8.56 -7.80 -1.31
N ALA A 38 9.58 -8.04 -2.14
CA ALA A 38 9.96 -7.15 -3.24
C ALA A 38 8.83 -6.93 -4.27
N ALA A 39 7.93 -7.89 -4.44
CA ALA A 39 6.74 -7.73 -5.28
C ALA A 39 5.88 -6.52 -4.87
N PHE A 40 5.71 -6.28 -3.58
CA PHE A 40 4.99 -5.11 -3.08
C PHE A 40 5.79 -3.82 -3.25
N GLY A 41 7.11 -3.85 -3.02
CA GLY A 41 7.98 -2.70 -3.27
C GLY A 41 7.95 -2.26 -4.73
N ALA A 42 7.93 -3.24 -5.65
CA ALA A 42 7.78 -2.97 -7.09
C ALA A 42 6.44 -2.31 -7.42
N GLN A 43 5.33 -2.76 -6.80
CA GLN A 43 4.02 -2.14 -6.97
C GLN A 43 4.03 -0.66 -6.53
N LEU A 44 4.60 -0.37 -5.35
CA LEU A 44 4.71 1.01 -4.87
C LEU A 44 5.54 1.88 -5.83
N LYS A 45 6.71 1.40 -6.18
CA LYS A 45 7.64 2.12 -7.06
C LYS A 45 7.01 2.42 -8.42
N ASN A 46 6.46 1.42 -9.10
CA ASN A 46 5.84 1.60 -10.41
C ASN A 46 4.65 2.58 -10.36
N GLY A 47 3.83 2.51 -9.30
CA GLY A 47 2.72 3.43 -9.11
C GLY A 47 3.16 4.88 -8.99
N VAL A 48 4.17 5.15 -8.15
CA VAL A 48 4.74 6.49 -7.97
C VAL A 48 5.41 6.98 -9.24
N GLU A 49 6.21 6.15 -9.92
CA GLU A 49 6.91 6.52 -11.15
C GLU A 49 5.95 6.96 -12.24
N GLN A 50 4.87 6.19 -12.48
CA GLN A 50 3.88 6.56 -13.50
C GLN A 50 3.11 7.84 -13.10
N ALA A 51 2.74 7.99 -11.84
CA ALA A 51 2.04 9.19 -11.38
C ALA A 51 2.93 10.43 -11.51
N VAL A 52 4.19 10.34 -11.14
CA VAL A 52 5.16 11.44 -11.30
C VAL A 52 5.37 11.80 -12.77
N GLU A 53 5.48 10.82 -13.66
CA GLU A 53 5.56 11.06 -15.10
C GLU A 53 4.34 11.85 -15.59
N ASP A 54 3.13 11.44 -15.22
CA ASP A 54 1.89 12.08 -15.63
C ASP A 54 1.74 13.50 -15.06
N ILE A 55 2.06 13.68 -13.78
CA ILE A 55 2.04 14.99 -13.12
C ILE A 55 3.07 15.92 -13.77
N ASN A 56 4.25 15.43 -14.05
CA ASN A 56 5.30 16.19 -14.70
C ASN A 56 4.93 16.57 -16.14
N ALA A 57 4.30 15.67 -16.89
CA ALA A 57 3.79 15.97 -18.23
C ALA A 57 2.71 17.07 -18.20
N ALA A 58 1.87 17.08 -17.16
CA ALA A 58 0.84 18.10 -16.93
C ALA A 58 1.37 19.43 -16.37
N GLY A 59 2.70 19.64 -16.28
CA GLY A 59 3.30 20.89 -15.80
C GLY A 59 3.84 20.86 -14.36
N GLY A 60 3.72 19.70 -13.66
CA GLY A 60 4.21 19.55 -12.30
C GLY A 60 3.28 20.16 -11.23
N ILE A 61 3.83 20.50 -10.10
CA ILE A 61 3.15 21.21 -9.00
C ILE A 61 3.54 22.68 -9.07
N ASN A 62 2.60 23.56 -9.40
CA ASN A 62 2.83 25.00 -9.53
C ASN A 62 4.06 25.35 -10.43
N GLY A 63 4.23 24.59 -11.53
CA GLY A 63 5.34 24.77 -12.47
C GLY A 63 6.65 24.05 -12.08
N GLN A 64 6.70 23.43 -10.91
CA GLN A 64 7.87 22.66 -10.46
C GLN A 64 7.68 21.17 -10.74
N LYS A 65 8.72 20.54 -11.29
CA LYS A 65 8.73 19.09 -11.56
C LYS A 65 9.01 18.29 -10.31
N LEU A 66 8.43 17.10 -10.24
CA LEU A 66 8.72 16.10 -9.21
C LEU A 66 9.97 15.30 -9.61
N GLN A 67 10.78 14.98 -8.61
CA GLN A 67 11.92 14.06 -8.70
C GLN A 67 11.73 12.94 -7.68
N ILE A 68 11.86 11.69 -8.12
CA ILE A 68 11.71 10.52 -7.26
C ILE A 68 13.02 10.19 -6.55
N VAL A 69 12.91 9.87 -5.26
CA VAL A 69 13.98 9.28 -4.44
C VAL A 69 13.48 7.93 -3.93
N VAL A 70 14.21 6.85 -4.23
CA VAL A 70 13.83 5.49 -3.82
C VAL A 70 14.52 5.12 -2.51
N GLY A 71 13.75 4.55 -1.58
CA GLY A 71 14.22 4.00 -0.31
C GLY A 71 13.80 2.55 -0.15
N ASP A 72 14.80 1.67 0.00
CA ASP A 72 14.58 0.25 0.27
C ASP A 72 14.63 -0.01 1.78
N ASP A 73 13.52 -0.44 2.36
CA ASP A 73 13.42 -0.76 3.78
C ASP A 73 13.51 -2.27 4.07
N VAL A 74 13.58 -3.09 3.04
CA VAL A 74 13.62 -4.58 3.10
C VAL A 74 12.59 -5.19 4.07
N SER A 75 11.48 -4.50 4.33
CA SER A 75 10.47 -4.81 5.38
C SER A 75 11.02 -4.78 6.82
N ASP A 76 12.17 -4.15 7.06
CA ASP A 76 12.79 -4.04 8.39
C ASP A 76 12.53 -2.66 9.01
N PRO A 77 11.98 -2.58 10.25
CA PRO A 77 11.68 -1.31 10.90
C PRO A 77 12.89 -0.40 11.10
N LYS A 78 14.08 -0.97 11.40
CA LYS A 78 15.31 -0.18 11.60
C LYS A 78 15.79 0.39 10.27
N GLN A 79 15.71 -0.40 9.20
CA GLN A 79 16.04 0.05 7.85
C GLN A 79 15.07 1.14 7.38
N GLY A 80 13.77 0.99 7.71
CA GLY A 80 12.77 2.04 7.44
C GLY A 80 13.10 3.36 8.12
N VAL A 81 13.53 3.35 9.38
CA VAL A 81 14.01 4.56 10.09
C VAL A 81 15.26 5.13 9.41
N SER A 82 16.19 4.27 8.95
CA SER A 82 17.38 4.71 8.22
C SER A 82 17.02 5.38 6.88
N VAL A 83 16.05 4.82 6.14
CA VAL A 83 15.49 5.42 4.91
C VAL A 83 14.86 6.77 5.22
N ALA A 84 14.09 6.88 6.31
CA ALA A 84 13.45 8.14 6.70
C ALA A 84 14.47 9.23 7.01
N ASN A 85 15.53 8.92 7.76
CA ASN A 85 16.62 9.86 8.02
C ASN A 85 17.36 10.28 6.74
N LYS A 86 17.60 9.34 5.82
CA LYS A 86 18.17 9.65 4.50
C LYS A 86 17.28 10.62 3.73
N PHE A 87 15.98 10.37 3.66
CA PHE A 87 15.03 11.23 2.97
C PHE A 87 14.99 12.64 3.55
N ALA A 88 15.01 12.76 4.89
CA ALA A 88 15.10 14.04 5.57
C ALA A 88 16.39 14.80 5.19
N ALA A 89 17.53 14.13 5.22
CA ALA A 89 18.83 14.71 4.86
C ALA A 89 18.91 15.13 3.38
N GLU A 90 18.25 14.41 2.48
CA GLU A 90 18.20 14.72 1.05
C GLU A 90 17.15 15.79 0.68
N GLY A 91 16.37 16.28 1.65
CA GLY A 91 15.35 17.30 1.43
C GLY A 91 14.12 16.75 0.66
N VAL A 92 13.75 15.50 0.91
CA VAL A 92 12.49 14.94 0.43
C VAL A 92 11.33 15.67 1.11
N THR A 93 10.32 16.04 0.35
CA THR A 93 9.16 16.81 0.82
C THR A 93 7.97 15.93 1.16
N PHE A 94 7.74 14.91 0.35
CA PHE A 94 6.62 13.98 0.45
C PHE A 94 7.11 12.54 0.37
N VAL A 95 6.44 11.63 1.09
CA VAL A 95 6.75 10.20 1.03
C VAL A 95 5.49 9.41 0.71
N VAL A 96 5.56 8.55 -0.31
CA VAL A 96 4.63 7.47 -0.56
C VAL A 96 5.24 6.18 0.00
N GLY A 97 4.66 5.63 1.03
CA GLY A 97 5.23 4.49 1.77
C GLY A 97 5.01 4.65 3.28
N HIS A 98 5.54 3.76 4.07
CA HIS A 98 6.10 2.45 3.69
C HIS A 98 4.98 1.44 3.40
N PHE A 99 5.36 0.23 2.99
CA PHE A 99 4.38 -0.84 2.79
C PHE A 99 3.95 -1.45 4.13
N ASN A 100 4.91 -1.93 4.92
CA ASN A 100 4.64 -2.64 6.16
C ASN A 100 4.26 -1.69 7.30
N SER A 101 3.19 -1.99 8.05
CA SER A 101 2.77 -1.20 9.22
C SER A 101 3.89 -1.06 10.26
N GLY A 102 4.62 -2.14 10.53
CA GLY A 102 5.76 -2.14 11.46
C GLY A 102 6.93 -1.26 11.03
N VAL A 103 6.99 -0.87 9.77
CA VAL A 103 7.99 0.07 9.20
C VAL A 103 7.43 1.48 9.17
N SER A 104 6.20 1.68 8.69
CA SER A 104 5.54 2.99 8.61
C SER A 104 5.43 3.67 9.97
N ILE A 105 5.10 2.91 11.02
CA ILE A 105 4.87 3.44 12.37
C ILE A 105 6.12 4.16 12.92
N PRO A 106 7.31 3.55 13.05
CA PRO A 106 8.49 4.25 13.53
C PRO A 106 9.03 5.29 12.53
N ALA A 107 8.98 5.03 11.23
CA ALA A 107 9.46 5.99 10.22
C ALA A 107 8.68 7.30 10.21
N SER A 108 7.36 7.26 10.48
CA SER A 108 6.52 8.45 10.48
C SER A 108 6.92 9.50 11.51
N GLN A 109 7.55 9.12 12.61
CA GLN A 109 8.06 10.07 13.59
C GLN A 109 9.24 10.86 13.05
N VAL A 110 10.17 10.20 12.37
CA VAL A 110 11.29 10.87 11.69
C VAL A 110 10.76 11.85 10.63
N TYR A 111 9.75 11.43 9.86
CA TYR A 111 9.11 12.28 8.88
C TYR A 111 8.40 13.48 9.52
N GLU A 112 7.73 13.29 10.67
CA GLU A 112 7.08 14.38 11.40
C GLU A 112 8.09 15.44 11.83
N GLU A 113 9.19 15.02 12.45
CA GLU A 113 10.28 15.91 12.91
C GLU A 113 10.94 16.66 11.75
N ALA A 114 11.02 16.04 10.57
CA ALA A 114 11.58 16.62 9.36
C ALA A 114 10.56 17.46 8.54
N GLY A 115 9.31 17.58 8.97
CA GLY A 115 8.28 18.33 8.24
C GLY A 115 7.75 17.63 6.99
N ILE A 116 7.92 16.32 6.86
CA ILE A 116 7.57 15.50 5.70
C ILE A 116 6.18 14.89 5.86
N VAL A 117 5.31 15.01 4.86
CA VAL A 117 4.03 14.30 4.80
C VAL A 117 4.25 12.88 4.30
N GLN A 118 3.72 11.91 5.03
CA GLN A 118 3.73 10.49 4.66
C GLN A 118 2.33 10.01 4.29
N VAL A 119 2.20 9.43 3.10
CA VAL A 119 0.99 8.72 2.67
C VAL A 119 1.34 7.26 2.40
N THR A 120 0.87 6.36 3.25
CA THR A 120 1.04 4.93 2.99
C THR A 120 -0.07 4.40 2.11
N PRO A 121 0.25 3.60 1.07
CA PRO A 121 -0.76 2.93 0.26
C PRO A 121 -1.23 1.60 0.86
N ALA A 122 -0.59 1.10 1.93
CA ALA A 122 -0.73 -0.29 2.35
C ALA A 122 -0.70 -0.54 3.87
N SER A 123 -0.13 0.36 4.68
CA SER A 123 -0.06 0.14 6.13
C SER A 123 -1.43 0.34 6.79
N THR A 124 -2.02 -0.75 7.25
CA THR A 124 -3.41 -0.83 7.74
C THR A 124 -3.54 -0.80 9.27
N ASN A 125 -2.44 -1.02 10.00
CA ASN A 125 -2.50 -1.03 11.47
C ASN A 125 -3.01 0.32 12.02
N PRO A 126 -4.04 0.30 12.92
CA PRO A 126 -4.62 1.52 13.48
C PRO A 126 -3.62 2.44 14.18
N GLN A 127 -2.56 1.90 14.79
CA GLN A 127 -1.56 2.70 15.49
C GLN A 127 -0.88 3.75 14.59
N PHE A 128 -0.85 3.55 13.29
CA PHE A 128 -0.22 4.51 12.38
C PHE A 128 -0.85 5.90 12.47
N THR A 129 -2.17 5.99 12.59
CA THR A 129 -2.93 7.26 12.65
C THR A 129 -3.46 7.59 14.05
N GLU A 130 -3.67 6.59 14.94
CA GLU A 130 -4.18 6.82 16.30
C GLU A 130 -3.22 7.61 17.20
N ARG A 131 -1.95 7.75 16.84
CA ARG A 131 -0.97 8.55 17.59
C ARG A 131 -1.17 10.06 17.46
N GLY A 132 -2.11 10.50 16.62
CA GLY A 132 -2.46 11.91 16.46
C GLY A 132 -1.42 12.76 15.74
N MET A 133 -0.53 12.11 14.96
CA MET A 133 0.49 12.81 14.19
C MET A 133 -0.15 13.60 13.03
N TRP A 134 0.37 14.78 12.77
CA TRP A 134 -0.21 15.63 11.73
C TRP A 134 0.11 15.16 10.31
N ASN A 135 1.21 14.45 10.12
CA ASN A 135 1.85 14.13 8.85
C ASN A 135 1.45 12.75 8.28
N THR A 136 0.62 11.95 8.97
CA THR A 136 0.32 10.57 8.59
C THR A 136 -1.02 10.46 7.88
N PHE A 137 -1.01 9.80 6.71
CA PHE A 137 -2.19 9.53 5.87
C PHE A 137 -2.08 8.14 5.25
N ARG A 138 -3.24 7.56 4.88
CA ARG A 138 -3.29 6.30 4.14
C ARG A 138 -4.33 6.33 3.03
N THR A 139 -4.07 5.68 1.90
CA THR A 139 -5.06 5.46 0.84
C THR A 139 -5.75 4.11 0.94
N CYS A 140 -5.32 3.24 1.85
CA CYS A 140 -5.96 1.97 2.21
C CYS A 140 -6.87 2.13 3.45
N GLY A 141 -7.62 1.09 3.79
CA GLY A 141 -8.40 1.00 5.04
C GLY A 141 -7.55 0.64 6.26
N ARG A 142 -8.23 0.17 7.34
CA ARG A 142 -7.61 -0.17 8.63
C ARG A 142 -7.91 -1.61 9.02
N ASP A 143 -7.00 -2.21 9.82
CA ASP A 143 -7.15 -3.59 10.30
C ASP A 143 -8.38 -3.80 11.18
N ASP A 144 -8.80 -2.82 11.97
CA ASP A 144 -10.02 -2.91 12.78
C ASP A 144 -11.30 -2.99 11.93
N GLN A 145 -11.33 -2.32 10.79
CA GLN A 145 -12.42 -2.41 9.81
C GLN A 145 -12.36 -3.73 9.04
N GLN A 146 -11.17 -4.10 8.58
CA GLN A 146 -10.92 -5.35 7.87
C GLN A 146 -11.23 -6.57 8.76
N GLY A 147 -10.80 -6.53 10.02
CA GLY A 147 -11.06 -7.57 11.01
C GLY A 147 -12.54 -7.76 11.33
N LEU A 148 -13.35 -6.67 11.34
CA LEU A 148 -14.80 -6.77 11.47
C LEU A 148 -15.43 -7.58 10.33
N VAL A 149 -15.00 -7.35 9.09
CA VAL A 149 -15.49 -8.08 7.91
C VAL A 149 -15.05 -9.55 7.97
N ALA A 150 -13.78 -9.80 8.21
CA ALA A 150 -13.20 -11.13 8.29
C ALA A 150 -13.82 -11.97 9.41
N GLY A 151 -13.85 -11.42 10.63
CA GLY A 151 -14.42 -12.10 11.80
C GLY A 151 -15.91 -12.31 11.68
N GLY A 152 -16.63 -11.36 11.07
CA GLY A 152 -18.06 -11.50 10.77
C GLY A 152 -18.32 -12.65 9.80
N TYR A 153 -17.57 -12.70 8.71
CA TYR A 153 -17.66 -13.78 7.72
C TYR A 153 -17.36 -15.16 8.34
N LEU A 154 -16.30 -15.25 9.14
CA LEU A 154 -15.97 -16.50 9.85
C LEU A 154 -17.12 -16.95 10.78
N ALA A 155 -17.66 -16.04 11.59
CA ALA A 155 -18.74 -16.36 12.50
C ALA A 155 -20.04 -16.81 11.81
N ASP A 156 -20.32 -16.25 10.64
CA ASP A 156 -21.55 -16.54 9.90
C ASP A 156 -21.42 -17.81 9.02
N LYS A 157 -20.28 -17.97 8.31
CA LYS A 157 -20.08 -19.09 7.37
C LYS A 157 -19.45 -20.34 8.00
N PHE A 158 -18.72 -20.17 9.11
CA PHE A 158 -18.05 -21.27 9.82
C PHE A 158 -18.64 -21.49 11.23
N LYS A 159 -19.91 -21.13 11.41
CA LYS A 159 -20.63 -21.36 12.68
C LYS A 159 -20.55 -22.84 13.09
N GLY A 160 -20.09 -23.10 14.33
CA GLY A 160 -19.93 -24.45 14.86
C GLY A 160 -18.73 -25.22 14.32
N LYS A 161 -17.88 -24.58 13.52
CA LYS A 161 -16.64 -25.12 12.98
C LYS A 161 -15.44 -24.75 13.86
N LYS A 162 -14.36 -25.50 13.69
CA LYS A 162 -13.09 -25.26 14.39
C LYS A 162 -12.21 -24.30 13.58
N VAL A 163 -12.04 -23.10 14.09
CA VAL A 163 -11.23 -22.07 13.47
C VAL A 163 -9.85 -22.02 14.12
N ALA A 164 -8.79 -21.96 13.31
CA ALA A 164 -7.47 -21.58 13.78
C ALA A 164 -7.19 -20.13 13.36
N VAL A 165 -6.57 -19.36 14.25
CA VAL A 165 -6.04 -18.02 13.99
C VAL A 165 -4.52 -18.10 14.11
N VAL A 166 -3.83 -17.78 13.03
CA VAL A 166 -2.36 -17.79 12.93
C VAL A 166 -1.89 -16.41 12.49
N HIS A 167 -0.73 -15.96 12.96
CA HIS A 167 -0.19 -14.66 12.58
C HIS A 167 1.35 -14.69 12.50
N ASP A 168 1.93 -13.75 11.76
CA ASP A 168 3.37 -13.61 11.55
C ASP A 168 4.10 -12.79 12.64
N LYS A 169 3.45 -12.48 13.76
CA LYS A 169 3.97 -11.69 14.87
C LYS A 169 4.31 -10.23 14.55
N THR A 170 4.20 -9.79 13.30
CA THR A 170 4.42 -8.39 12.93
C THR A 170 3.29 -7.49 13.45
N PRO A 171 3.51 -6.17 13.55
CA PRO A 171 2.43 -5.24 13.87
C PRO A 171 1.22 -5.34 12.93
N TYR A 172 1.43 -5.61 11.63
CA TYR A 172 0.35 -5.86 10.68
C TYR A 172 -0.33 -7.21 10.95
N GLY A 173 0.40 -8.31 10.79
CA GLY A 173 -0.23 -9.63 10.78
C GLY A 173 -0.85 -10.01 12.11
N LYS A 174 -0.18 -9.71 13.24
CA LYS A 174 -0.75 -9.91 14.56
C LYS A 174 -1.92 -8.96 14.82
N GLY A 175 -1.80 -7.69 14.45
CA GLY A 175 -2.86 -6.70 14.63
C GLY A 175 -4.15 -7.09 13.92
N LEU A 176 -4.05 -7.48 12.64
CA LEU A 176 -5.19 -7.94 11.86
C LEU A 176 -5.80 -9.25 12.40
N ALA A 177 -4.95 -10.19 12.83
CA ALA A 177 -5.41 -11.44 13.45
C ALA A 177 -6.17 -11.17 14.76
N ASP A 178 -5.66 -10.28 15.60
CA ASP A 178 -6.31 -9.88 16.87
C ASP A 178 -7.68 -9.23 16.62
N GLU A 179 -7.80 -8.32 15.65
CA GLU A 179 -9.07 -7.67 15.31
C GLU A 179 -10.08 -8.67 14.71
N THR A 180 -9.60 -9.60 13.88
CA THR A 180 -10.43 -10.68 13.33
C THR A 180 -10.92 -11.62 14.43
N GLN A 181 -10.05 -12.05 15.33
CA GLN A 181 -10.38 -12.88 16.50
C GLN A 181 -11.42 -12.19 17.40
N LYS A 182 -11.21 -10.93 17.71
CA LYS A 182 -12.11 -10.10 18.51
C LYS A 182 -13.51 -10.03 17.91
N ALA A 183 -13.59 -9.75 16.60
CA ALA A 183 -14.87 -9.67 15.89
C ALA A 183 -15.59 -11.02 15.81
N MET A 184 -14.87 -12.10 15.56
CA MET A 184 -15.38 -13.46 15.52
C MET A 184 -15.89 -13.88 16.91
N ASN A 185 -15.11 -13.63 17.96
CA ASN A 185 -15.46 -13.98 19.34
C ASN A 185 -16.67 -13.19 19.84
N ALA A 186 -16.82 -11.93 19.44
CA ALA A 186 -18.00 -11.11 19.77
C ALA A 186 -19.30 -11.69 19.19
N LYS A 187 -19.22 -12.47 18.11
CA LYS A 187 -20.35 -13.21 17.51
C LYS A 187 -20.48 -14.64 18.04
N GLY A 188 -19.70 -15.05 19.04
CA GLY A 188 -19.81 -16.34 19.72
C GLY A 188 -19.03 -17.49 19.06
N LEU A 189 -18.24 -17.24 18.01
CA LEU A 189 -17.33 -18.23 17.44
C LEU A 189 -15.92 -18.01 18.01
N LYS A 190 -15.38 -19.02 18.70
CA LYS A 190 -14.04 -18.98 19.28
C LYS A 190 -13.09 -19.88 18.50
N GLU A 191 -11.86 -19.44 18.38
CA GLU A 191 -10.77 -20.23 17.81
C GLU A 191 -10.38 -21.40 18.72
N VAL A 192 -9.95 -22.50 18.10
CA VAL A 192 -9.40 -23.67 18.82
C VAL A 192 -7.87 -23.65 18.84
N VAL A 193 -7.26 -22.84 17.99
CA VAL A 193 -5.81 -22.59 17.93
C VAL A 193 -5.58 -21.10 17.71
N TYR A 194 -4.69 -20.50 18.50
CA TYR A 194 -4.10 -19.18 18.27
C TYR A 194 -2.59 -19.33 18.33
N GLU A 195 -1.90 -19.04 17.21
CA GLU A 195 -0.49 -19.35 17.05
C GLU A 195 0.27 -18.26 16.30
N GLY A 196 1.52 -17.99 16.69
CA GLY A 196 2.39 -17.06 16.01
C GLY A 196 3.57 -17.77 15.36
N VAL A 197 3.81 -17.50 14.07
CA VAL A 197 4.99 -17.93 13.31
C VAL A 197 5.96 -16.76 13.12
N ASN A 198 7.22 -17.05 12.79
CA ASN A 198 8.18 -15.97 12.53
C ASN A 198 8.20 -15.64 11.04
N PRO A 199 8.26 -14.34 10.67
CA PRO A 199 8.46 -13.95 9.27
C PRO A 199 9.73 -14.57 8.71
N GLY A 200 9.68 -14.98 7.44
CA GLY A 200 10.84 -15.55 6.74
C GLY A 200 11.11 -17.03 6.99
N GLU A 201 10.35 -17.71 7.85
CA GLU A 201 10.38 -19.17 7.97
C GLU A 201 10.03 -19.83 6.64
N LYS A 202 10.62 -21.00 6.38
CA LYS A 202 10.37 -21.77 5.15
C LYS A 202 9.65 -23.08 5.41
N ASP A 203 9.72 -23.56 6.65
CA ASP A 203 9.11 -24.82 7.07
C ASP A 203 8.05 -24.56 8.15
N TYR A 204 6.80 -24.85 7.79
CA TYR A 204 5.61 -24.73 8.63
C TYR A 204 5.02 -26.11 8.97
N SER A 205 5.79 -27.20 8.78
CA SER A 205 5.29 -28.58 8.98
C SER A 205 4.81 -28.83 10.41
N ALA A 206 5.47 -28.26 11.41
CA ALA A 206 5.06 -28.34 12.81
C ALA A 206 3.73 -27.63 13.06
N LEU A 207 3.54 -26.44 12.50
CA LEU A 207 2.26 -25.71 12.53
C LEU A 207 1.16 -26.55 11.88
N VAL A 208 1.38 -27.04 10.67
CA VAL A 208 0.39 -27.83 9.93
C VAL A 208 0.01 -29.10 10.69
N SER A 209 0.97 -29.79 11.30
CA SER A 209 0.72 -30.96 12.15
C SER A 209 -0.19 -30.62 13.34
N LYS A 210 0.07 -29.49 14.01
CA LYS A 210 -0.77 -28.98 15.12
C LYS A 210 -2.20 -28.67 14.64
N LEU A 211 -2.35 -28.02 13.48
CA LEU A 211 -3.66 -27.71 12.89
C LEU A 211 -4.44 -28.98 12.55
N LYS A 212 -3.76 -29.99 11.99
CA LYS A 212 -4.38 -31.31 11.73
C LYS A 212 -4.84 -32.00 13.00
N GLN A 213 -4.01 -32.04 14.05
CA GLN A 213 -4.35 -32.62 15.34
C GLN A 213 -5.56 -31.94 15.99
N ALA A 214 -5.65 -30.61 15.85
CA ALA A 214 -6.80 -29.84 16.32
C ALA A 214 -8.07 -30.09 15.48
N GLY A 215 -7.92 -30.64 14.29
CA GLY A 215 -9.04 -30.91 13.36
C GLY A 215 -9.70 -29.63 12.88
N VAL A 216 -8.90 -28.63 12.48
CA VAL A 216 -9.41 -27.32 12.06
C VAL A 216 -10.17 -27.40 10.74
N ASP A 217 -11.26 -26.66 10.64
CA ASP A 217 -12.11 -26.55 9.45
C ASP A 217 -11.72 -25.33 8.57
N VAL A 218 -11.06 -24.32 9.15
CA VAL A 218 -10.56 -23.14 8.46
C VAL A 218 -9.38 -22.55 9.21
N VAL A 219 -8.41 -22.00 8.48
CA VAL A 219 -7.25 -21.28 9.05
C VAL A 219 -7.32 -19.83 8.61
N TYR A 220 -7.46 -18.90 9.58
CA TYR A 220 -7.21 -17.49 9.35
C TYR A 220 -5.74 -17.19 9.55
N PHE A 221 -5.12 -16.51 8.60
CA PHE A 221 -3.72 -16.11 8.67
C PHE A 221 -3.57 -14.60 8.54
N GLY A 222 -3.10 -13.94 9.58
CA GLY A 222 -2.64 -12.56 9.56
C GLY A 222 -1.17 -12.50 9.20
N GLY A 223 -0.86 -12.05 7.99
CA GLY A 223 0.52 -11.97 7.48
C GLY A 223 0.58 -11.76 5.98
N LEU A 224 1.77 -11.91 5.41
CA LEU A 224 2.01 -11.58 4.01
C LEU A 224 1.99 -12.82 3.10
N HIS A 225 2.02 -12.56 1.82
CA HIS A 225 1.85 -13.53 0.72
C HIS A 225 2.87 -14.68 0.74
N THR A 226 4.11 -14.42 1.13
CA THR A 226 5.16 -15.44 1.14
C THR A 226 4.85 -16.52 2.16
N GLU A 227 4.58 -16.14 3.41
CA GLU A 227 4.23 -17.08 4.49
C GLU A 227 2.89 -17.76 4.21
N ALA A 228 1.87 -17.00 3.78
CA ALA A 228 0.56 -17.54 3.43
C ALA A 228 0.66 -18.61 2.34
N GLY A 229 1.42 -18.33 1.29
CA GLY A 229 1.66 -19.26 0.19
C GLY A 229 2.37 -20.54 0.62
N LEU A 230 3.38 -20.42 1.48
CA LEU A 230 4.10 -21.58 2.03
C LEU A 230 3.21 -22.41 2.97
N ILE A 231 2.45 -21.75 3.84
CA ILE A 231 1.53 -22.42 4.78
C ILE A 231 0.48 -23.22 4.00
N ILE A 232 -0.22 -22.60 3.05
CA ILE A 232 -1.28 -23.32 2.30
C ILE A 232 -0.72 -24.46 1.47
N ARG A 233 0.45 -24.29 0.85
CA ARG A 233 1.12 -25.37 0.13
C ARG A 233 1.42 -26.56 1.06
N GLN A 234 2.05 -26.29 2.21
CA GLN A 234 2.39 -27.36 3.18
C GLN A 234 1.15 -27.98 3.83
N MET A 235 0.06 -27.22 3.99
CA MET A 235 -1.24 -27.78 4.38
C MET A 235 -1.70 -28.83 3.36
N ARG A 236 -1.65 -28.54 2.06
CA ARG A 236 -2.03 -29.47 1.00
C ARG A 236 -1.10 -30.66 0.91
N ASP A 237 0.21 -30.45 1.00
CA ASP A 237 1.23 -31.52 0.99
C ASP A 237 1.03 -32.52 2.13
N GLN A 238 0.56 -32.06 3.29
CA GLN A 238 0.26 -32.91 4.44
C GLN A 238 -1.20 -33.41 4.49
N GLY A 239 -2.01 -33.14 3.44
CA GLY A 239 -3.39 -33.61 3.33
C GLY A 239 -4.38 -32.84 4.25
N LEU A 240 -4.04 -31.63 4.70
CA LEU A 240 -4.99 -30.73 5.36
C LEU A 240 -5.71 -29.88 4.31
N ASN A 241 -7.00 -30.18 4.07
CA ASN A 241 -7.81 -29.53 3.04
C ASN A 241 -8.63 -28.33 3.53
N ALA A 242 -8.46 -27.92 4.78
CA ALA A 242 -9.09 -26.73 5.31
C ALA A 242 -8.75 -25.48 4.44
N PRO A 243 -9.70 -24.58 4.13
CA PRO A 243 -9.38 -23.36 3.42
C PRO A 243 -8.51 -22.44 4.29
N LEU A 244 -7.62 -21.69 3.62
CA LEU A 244 -6.94 -20.55 4.20
C LEU A 244 -7.81 -19.31 3.97
N MET A 245 -7.88 -18.45 4.96
CA MET A 245 -8.43 -17.11 4.86
C MET A 245 -7.40 -16.11 5.35
N SER A 246 -7.24 -14.99 4.66
CA SER A 246 -6.29 -13.96 5.03
C SER A 246 -6.85 -12.55 4.75
N GLY A 247 -6.02 -11.55 4.93
CA GLY A 247 -6.31 -10.16 4.61
C GLY A 247 -5.64 -9.70 3.32
N ASP A 248 -5.53 -8.40 3.19
CA ASP A 248 -4.94 -7.69 2.06
C ASP A 248 -3.44 -7.96 1.84
N GLY A 249 -2.76 -8.54 2.83
CA GLY A 249 -1.34 -8.94 2.72
C GLY A 249 -1.04 -10.05 1.72
N ILE A 250 -2.08 -10.71 1.15
CA ILE A 250 -1.90 -11.72 0.10
C ILE A 250 -2.29 -11.21 -1.30
N VAL A 251 -2.55 -9.92 -1.44
CA VAL A 251 -2.97 -9.32 -2.72
C VAL A 251 -1.76 -9.13 -3.63
N SER A 252 -1.23 -10.24 -4.13
CA SER A 252 -0.15 -10.28 -5.11
C SER A 252 -0.23 -11.57 -5.94
N ALA A 253 0.08 -11.48 -7.23
CA ALA A 253 0.23 -12.64 -8.11
C ALA A 253 1.32 -13.62 -7.60
N GLU A 254 2.30 -13.12 -6.83
CA GLU A 254 3.34 -13.94 -6.23
C GLU A 254 2.78 -14.91 -5.17
N PHE A 255 1.67 -14.58 -4.48
CA PHE A 255 0.96 -15.51 -3.61
C PHE A 255 0.61 -16.81 -4.35
N VAL A 256 0.03 -16.70 -5.55
CA VAL A 256 -0.34 -17.86 -6.37
C VAL A 256 0.90 -18.64 -6.82
N SER A 257 1.96 -17.94 -7.17
CA SER A 257 3.22 -18.58 -7.59
C SER A 257 3.84 -19.43 -6.47
N ILE A 258 3.72 -18.99 -5.22
CA ILE A 258 4.25 -19.70 -4.03
C ILE A 258 3.31 -20.82 -3.59
N ALA A 259 2.01 -20.54 -3.52
CA ALA A 259 0.99 -21.48 -3.06
C ALA A 259 0.71 -22.61 -4.07
N GLY A 260 0.97 -22.35 -5.37
CA GLY A 260 0.62 -23.25 -6.45
C GLY A 260 -0.90 -23.51 -6.52
N PRO A 261 -1.33 -24.73 -6.86
CA PRO A 261 -2.76 -25.07 -6.91
C PRO A 261 -3.50 -24.88 -5.59
N GLY A 262 -2.78 -24.87 -4.45
CA GLY A 262 -3.34 -24.62 -3.13
C GLY A 262 -3.94 -23.21 -2.94
N ALA A 263 -3.59 -22.27 -3.79
CA ALA A 263 -4.15 -20.90 -3.77
C ALA A 263 -5.66 -20.91 -4.10
N GLU A 264 -6.13 -21.84 -4.92
CA GLU A 264 -7.55 -21.93 -5.28
C GLU A 264 -8.41 -22.23 -4.05
N GLY A 265 -9.47 -21.45 -3.88
CA GLY A 265 -10.34 -21.52 -2.71
C GLY A 265 -9.85 -20.73 -1.49
N THR A 266 -8.68 -20.09 -1.56
CA THR A 266 -8.24 -19.18 -0.50
C THR A 266 -9.18 -17.97 -0.43
N LEU A 267 -9.63 -17.65 0.80
CA LEU A 267 -10.49 -16.52 1.09
C LEU A 267 -9.64 -15.31 1.51
N MET A 268 -10.10 -14.12 1.20
CA MET A 268 -9.44 -12.91 1.71
C MET A 268 -10.38 -11.72 1.81
N THR A 269 -10.03 -10.80 2.67
CA THR A 269 -10.62 -9.46 2.71
C THR A 269 -9.74 -8.49 1.94
N PHE A 270 -10.35 -7.68 1.10
CA PHE A 270 -9.72 -6.55 0.42
C PHE A 270 -10.78 -5.50 0.07
N SER A 271 -10.35 -4.28 -0.24
CA SER A 271 -11.24 -3.27 -0.84
C SER A 271 -11.65 -3.67 -2.26
N PRO A 272 -12.71 -3.05 -2.85
CA PRO A 272 -13.06 -3.26 -4.24
C PRO A 272 -11.84 -3.11 -5.16
N ASP A 273 -11.68 -4.04 -6.10
CA ASP A 273 -10.49 -4.10 -6.95
C ASP A 273 -10.27 -2.77 -7.70
N PRO A 274 -9.22 -2.01 -7.40
CA PRO A 274 -9.00 -0.69 -7.99
C PRO A 274 -8.76 -0.75 -9.50
N ARG A 275 -8.35 -1.91 -10.04
CA ARG A 275 -8.16 -2.11 -11.49
C ARG A 275 -9.47 -2.02 -12.26
N LYS A 276 -10.61 -2.26 -11.58
CA LYS A 276 -11.96 -2.16 -12.13
C LYS A 276 -12.58 -0.78 -11.99
N ASN A 277 -11.95 0.13 -11.25
CA ASN A 277 -12.45 1.49 -11.12
C ASN A 277 -12.40 2.20 -12.49
N PRO A 278 -13.48 2.81 -12.96
CA PRO A 278 -13.48 3.54 -14.23
C PRO A 278 -12.39 4.61 -14.32
N ASN A 279 -12.05 5.25 -13.20
CA ASN A 279 -11.01 6.27 -13.13
C ASN A 279 -9.60 5.71 -13.35
N ALA A 280 -9.40 4.40 -13.16
CA ALA A 280 -8.10 3.75 -13.35
C ALA A 280 -7.79 3.42 -14.83
N LYS A 281 -8.77 3.47 -15.70
CA LYS A 281 -8.67 2.96 -17.09
C LYS A 281 -7.43 3.47 -17.83
N ASP A 282 -7.18 4.77 -17.79
CA ASP A 282 -6.06 5.37 -18.52
C ASP A 282 -4.72 5.01 -17.88
N ALA A 283 -4.63 5.00 -16.55
CA ALA A 283 -3.42 4.59 -15.84
C ALA A 283 -3.10 3.12 -16.11
N VAL A 284 -4.09 2.23 -16.03
CA VAL A 284 -3.94 0.80 -16.36
C VAL A 284 -3.45 0.60 -17.79
N ALA A 285 -4.00 1.36 -18.76
CA ALA A 285 -3.55 1.30 -20.15
C ALA A 285 -2.08 1.73 -20.31
N LYS A 286 -1.62 2.75 -19.59
CA LYS A 286 -0.22 3.21 -19.60
C LYS A 286 0.72 2.15 -19.03
N PHE A 287 0.37 1.50 -17.93
CA PHE A 287 1.14 0.40 -17.37
C PHE A 287 1.26 -0.77 -18.35
N LYS A 288 0.15 -1.16 -18.99
CA LYS A 288 0.14 -2.25 -19.99
C LYS A 288 0.98 -1.91 -21.22
N ALA A 289 0.98 -0.64 -21.65
CA ALA A 289 1.85 -0.19 -22.74
C ALA A 289 3.35 -0.30 -22.41
N LYS A 290 3.70 -0.32 -21.13
CA LYS A 290 5.05 -0.57 -20.62
C LYS A 290 5.31 -2.05 -20.31
N ASN A 291 4.43 -2.97 -20.73
CA ASN A 291 4.48 -4.41 -20.42
C ASN A 291 4.45 -4.71 -18.91
N TYR A 292 3.77 -3.87 -18.14
CA TYR A 292 3.55 -4.07 -16.71
C TYR A 292 2.04 -4.22 -16.43
N GLU A 293 1.64 -5.36 -15.84
CA GLU A 293 0.27 -5.56 -15.37
C GLU A 293 0.15 -4.97 -13.96
N PRO A 294 -0.59 -3.87 -13.75
CA PRO A 294 -0.67 -3.25 -12.44
C PRO A 294 -1.47 -4.12 -11.47
N GLU A 295 -0.94 -4.33 -10.29
CA GLU A 295 -1.65 -4.91 -9.17
C GLU A 295 -2.24 -3.79 -8.28
N ALA A 296 -2.99 -4.17 -7.24
CA ALA A 296 -3.78 -3.21 -6.47
C ALA A 296 -2.93 -2.06 -5.88
N TYR A 297 -1.83 -2.38 -5.22
CA TYR A 297 -1.01 -1.36 -4.56
C TYR A 297 -0.26 -0.44 -5.53
N THR A 298 -0.11 -0.84 -6.80
CA THR A 298 0.35 0.07 -7.86
C THR A 298 -0.60 1.26 -8.00
N LEU A 299 -1.90 1.00 -8.03
CA LEU A 299 -2.92 2.05 -8.18
C LEU A 299 -3.12 2.85 -6.88
N TYR A 300 -2.99 2.21 -5.72
CA TYR A 300 -3.03 2.92 -4.42
C TYR A 300 -1.85 3.90 -4.27
N SER A 301 -0.66 3.50 -4.73
CA SER A 301 0.54 4.35 -4.71
C SER A 301 0.46 5.49 -5.73
N TYR A 302 -0.10 5.19 -6.91
CA TYR A 302 -0.41 6.22 -7.90
C TYR A 302 -1.38 7.26 -7.30
N ALA A 303 -2.47 6.82 -6.66
CA ALA A 303 -3.45 7.69 -6.01
C ALA A 303 -2.84 8.53 -4.89
N ALA A 304 -1.98 7.94 -4.05
CA ALA A 304 -1.26 8.67 -3.01
C ALA A 304 -0.43 9.82 -3.58
N THR A 305 0.24 9.59 -4.71
CA THR A 305 1.01 10.61 -5.41
C THR A 305 0.12 11.70 -6.01
N GLN A 306 -1.04 11.34 -6.59
CA GLN A 306 -2.03 12.31 -7.07
C GLN A 306 -2.52 13.22 -5.94
N ILE A 307 -2.84 12.63 -4.78
CA ILE A 307 -3.34 13.35 -3.61
C ILE A 307 -2.30 14.35 -3.11
N LEU A 308 -1.04 13.94 -2.94
CA LEU A 308 0.04 14.81 -2.50
C LEU A 308 0.25 15.99 -3.45
N ALA A 309 0.25 15.72 -4.75
CA ALA A 309 0.41 16.77 -5.75
C ALA A 309 -0.76 17.74 -5.76
N GLU A 310 -1.99 17.26 -5.70
CA GLU A 310 -3.19 18.09 -5.69
C GLU A 310 -3.31 18.90 -4.39
N ALA A 311 -3.01 18.30 -3.23
CA ALA A 311 -3.01 18.98 -1.95
C ALA A 311 -1.97 20.11 -1.92
N ALA A 312 -0.78 19.89 -2.47
CA ALA A 312 0.26 20.92 -2.59
C ALA A 312 -0.17 22.08 -3.52
N LYS A 313 -0.88 21.78 -4.61
CA LYS A 313 -1.48 22.79 -5.49
C LYS A 313 -2.55 23.61 -4.75
N GLN A 314 -3.45 22.96 -4.03
CA GLN A 314 -4.50 23.62 -3.25
C GLN A 314 -3.92 24.48 -2.11
N ALA A 315 -2.86 24.00 -1.46
CA ALA A 315 -2.15 24.75 -0.44
C ALA A 315 -1.32 25.93 -1.01
N GLY A 316 -1.07 25.95 -2.33
CA GLY A 316 -0.13 26.90 -2.95
C GLY A 316 1.30 26.77 -2.39
N SER A 317 1.67 25.61 -1.84
CA SER A 317 2.90 25.42 -1.06
C SER A 317 3.28 23.93 -1.04
N THR A 318 4.58 23.68 -0.86
CA THR A 318 5.12 22.35 -0.56
C THR A 318 5.47 22.17 0.91
N ASP A 319 5.15 23.14 1.76
CA ASP A 319 5.27 23.03 3.21
C ASP A 319 4.37 21.89 3.73
N GLY A 320 4.96 20.94 4.44
CA GLY A 320 4.25 19.71 4.86
C GLY A 320 3.01 19.99 5.72
N LYS A 321 3.08 20.97 6.61
CA LYS A 321 1.94 21.36 7.47
C LYS A 321 0.77 21.90 6.65
N LYS A 322 1.05 22.81 5.71
CA LYS A 322 0.02 23.40 4.83
C LYS A 322 -0.60 22.35 3.91
N VAL A 323 0.22 21.41 3.41
CA VAL A 323 -0.27 20.30 2.59
C VAL A 323 -1.15 19.36 3.42
N SER A 324 -0.74 19.00 4.63
CA SER A 324 -1.54 18.23 5.57
C SER A 324 -2.89 18.88 5.89
N ASP A 325 -2.89 20.19 6.14
CA ASP A 325 -4.13 20.94 6.40
C ASP A 325 -5.07 20.91 5.19
N ALA A 326 -4.53 21.04 3.97
CA ALA A 326 -5.30 20.89 2.74
C ALA A 326 -5.88 19.48 2.60
N MET A 327 -5.12 18.44 2.93
CA MET A 327 -5.59 17.05 2.91
C MET A 327 -6.71 16.79 3.92
N LYS A 328 -6.64 17.41 5.11
CA LYS A 328 -7.65 17.28 6.19
C LYS A 328 -8.83 18.26 6.04
N SER A 329 -8.92 19.02 4.94
CA SER A 329 -10.00 20.00 4.70
C SER A 329 -11.38 19.37 4.49
N GLY A 330 -11.48 18.04 4.31
CA GLY A 330 -12.70 17.32 4.03
C GLY A 330 -13.13 17.35 2.55
N LYS A 331 -12.41 18.07 1.70
CA LYS A 331 -12.66 18.06 0.25
C LYS A 331 -12.15 16.76 -0.37
N PRO A 332 -12.93 16.13 -1.25
CA PRO A 332 -12.48 14.91 -1.91
C PRO A 332 -11.39 15.18 -2.94
N PHE A 333 -10.41 14.29 -2.99
CA PHE A 333 -9.39 14.22 -4.04
C PHE A 333 -9.85 13.22 -5.09
N LYS A 334 -9.91 13.64 -6.35
CA LYS A 334 -10.18 12.74 -7.48
C LYS A 334 -8.95 11.92 -7.79
N THR A 335 -9.06 10.62 -7.71
CA THR A 335 -7.93 9.71 -7.94
C THR A 335 -8.30 8.56 -8.87
N VAL A 336 -7.30 7.79 -9.28
CA VAL A 336 -7.50 6.56 -10.07
C VAL A 336 -8.28 5.48 -9.32
N ILE A 337 -8.32 5.53 -7.99
CA ILE A 337 -9.07 4.58 -7.16
C ILE A 337 -10.41 5.14 -6.68
N GLY A 338 -10.86 6.26 -7.25
CA GLY A 338 -12.08 6.97 -6.87
C GLY A 338 -11.81 8.24 -6.05
N ASP A 339 -12.87 8.82 -5.52
CA ASP A 339 -12.78 10.02 -4.71
C ASP A 339 -12.36 9.67 -3.28
N ILE A 340 -11.28 10.27 -2.80
CA ILE A 340 -10.71 10.04 -1.46
C ILE A 340 -10.82 11.31 -0.63
N SER A 341 -11.38 11.19 0.56
CA SER A 341 -11.36 12.22 1.61
C SER A 341 -10.76 11.64 2.87
N PHE A 342 -10.11 12.48 3.65
CA PHE A 342 -9.49 12.09 4.91
C PHE A 342 -10.27 12.64 6.10
N ASP A 343 -10.27 11.86 7.19
CA ASP A 343 -10.67 12.33 8.50
C ASP A 343 -9.55 13.14 9.17
N LYS A 344 -9.78 13.59 10.40
CA LYS A 344 -8.80 14.37 11.16
C LYS A 344 -7.52 13.61 11.51
N LYS A 345 -7.56 12.28 11.51
CA LYS A 345 -6.42 11.42 11.80
C LYS A 345 -5.56 11.14 10.57
N GLY A 346 -6.14 11.31 9.36
CA GLY A 346 -5.51 10.97 8.09
C GLY A 346 -5.95 9.62 7.52
N ASP A 347 -7.01 9.04 8.07
CA ASP A 347 -7.64 7.84 7.52
C ASP A 347 -8.65 8.20 6.44
N ILE A 348 -8.85 7.31 5.47
CA ILE A 348 -9.90 7.49 4.45
C ILE A 348 -11.29 7.38 5.10
N THR A 349 -12.22 8.22 4.63
CA THR A 349 -13.58 8.29 5.23
C THR A 349 -14.53 7.19 4.77
N ARG A 350 -14.15 6.42 3.74
CA ARG A 350 -14.95 5.33 3.17
C ARG A 350 -14.09 4.09 2.95
N PRO A 351 -13.72 3.39 4.01
CA PRO A 351 -13.10 2.08 3.87
C PRO A 351 -14.20 1.05 3.54
N ASP A 352 -14.03 0.31 2.47
CA ASP A 352 -14.95 -0.73 2.03
C ASP A 352 -14.17 -2.03 1.83
N TYR A 353 -14.06 -2.79 2.91
CA TYR A 353 -13.58 -4.16 2.81
C TYR A 353 -14.71 -5.08 2.41
N ILE A 354 -14.43 -5.96 1.46
CA ILE A 354 -15.31 -7.03 1.01
C ILE A 354 -14.56 -8.36 1.01
N MET A 355 -15.32 -9.44 0.90
CA MET A 355 -14.75 -10.78 0.81
C MET A 355 -14.48 -11.17 -0.63
N TYR A 356 -13.33 -11.83 -0.84
CA TYR A 356 -12.94 -12.43 -2.10
C TYR A 356 -12.59 -13.91 -1.94
N VAL A 357 -12.66 -14.64 -3.04
CA VAL A 357 -12.07 -15.97 -3.16
C VAL A 357 -11.09 -15.99 -4.34
N TRP A 358 -9.91 -16.55 -4.12
CA TRP A 358 -8.98 -16.86 -5.19
C TRP A 358 -9.51 -18.03 -5.99
N LYS A 359 -9.77 -17.83 -7.28
CA LYS A 359 -10.44 -18.81 -8.13
C LYS A 359 -9.76 -18.90 -9.48
N LYS A 360 -9.68 -20.13 -10.01
CA LYS A 360 -9.17 -20.38 -11.34
C LYS A 360 -10.15 -19.89 -12.40
N GLY A 361 -9.69 -19.01 -13.26
CA GLY A 361 -10.46 -18.51 -14.40
C GLY A 361 -10.44 -19.46 -15.61
N ALA A 362 -11.19 -19.10 -16.62
CA ALA A 362 -11.24 -19.85 -17.89
C ALA A 362 -9.88 -19.87 -18.64
N ASP A 363 -9.03 -18.89 -18.40
CA ASP A 363 -7.66 -18.79 -18.91
C ASP A 363 -6.65 -19.67 -18.15
N GLY A 364 -7.12 -20.38 -17.12
CA GLY A 364 -6.31 -21.25 -16.28
C GLY A 364 -5.55 -20.54 -15.17
N LYS A 365 -5.61 -19.20 -15.08
CA LYS A 365 -4.97 -18.41 -14.02
C LYS A 365 -5.85 -18.34 -12.78
N ILE A 366 -5.21 -18.35 -11.62
CA ILE A 366 -5.88 -18.13 -10.34
C ILE A 366 -5.77 -16.63 -10.00
N ASP A 367 -6.91 -15.97 -9.82
CA ASP A 367 -6.99 -14.54 -9.45
C ASP A 367 -8.19 -14.33 -8.50
N TYR A 368 -8.15 -13.28 -7.73
CA TYR A 368 -9.28 -12.83 -6.90
C TYR A 368 -10.19 -11.87 -7.64
N SER A 369 -9.69 -11.18 -8.66
CA SER A 369 -10.42 -10.14 -9.39
C SER A 369 -11.70 -10.69 -10.02
N GLY A 370 -12.84 -10.11 -9.66
CA GLY A 370 -14.15 -10.56 -10.13
C GLY A 370 -14.73 -11.74 -9.38
N ASN A 371 -14.12 -12.13 -8.28
CA ASN A 371 -14.56 -13.24 -7.44
C ASN A 371 -14.99 -12.73 -6.05
N GLU A 372 -15.76 -11.64 -6.01
CA GLU A 372 -16.36 -11.09 -4.81
C GLU A 372 -17.38 -12.06 -4.24
N LEU A 373 -17.39 -12.23 -2.91
CA LEU A 373 -18.34 -13.06 -2.20
C LEU A 373 -19.43 -12.22 -1.53
N ALA A 374 -20.67 -12.69 -1.60
CA ALA A 374 -21.75 -12.10 -0.82
C ALA A 374 -21.50 -12.31 0.68
N MET A 375 -21.70 -11.25 1.46
CA MET A 375 -21.60 -11.23 2.91
C MET A 375 -22.79 -11.92 3.57
#